data_80feaba5ce57c1825e4e7cad18fd3490
#
_entry.id   80feaba5ce57c1825e4e7cad18fd3490
#
_cell.length_a   1.000
_cell.length_b   1.000
_cell.length_c   1.000
_cell.angle_alpha   90.00
_cell.angle_beta   90.00
_cell.angle_gamma   90.00
#
_symmetry.space_group_name_H-M   'P 1'
#
loop_
_entity.id
_entity.type
_entity.pdbx_description
1 polymer ?
#
loop_
_entity_poly.entity_id
_entity_poly.type
_entity_poly.pdbx_seq_one_letter_code
_entity_poly.pdbx_strand_id
1 'polypeptide(L)'
;KAHLLIPEGEENILYNWMLNFQYMSTEYVKMYKNSKPVGDGKEPDIYIFSDPQWTGAPGMEKVCDPKCLCYFNTETNCAAILGMRYFGEHKKGTLTLAWAIANRNGYASCHGGQKEYTLADGHKFVSAVFGLSGSGKSTLTHAKHGGKYPSIKVLHDDAFIINSDTCASIALEPTYFDKTADYPVDSPDNKYLLTAQNCSATLDEDGKVVLVTEDVRNGNGRAIKSKLWSPNRVDKIESPVNAIFWIMKDPTIPPIVKLKGASLASVMGATLATKRSSAERLKEGVDPNALVVEPYANPFRTYPLVNDYEKFKKLVAEKNVACYIINTGDFMGKKVQKEDTLGILEAVVEGRAQFKPWGPFSDIEIMDWEGFVPDLTDKTYVAQMQARMQDRLNYVEGLKEAE
;
A
#
# COMPACT_ATOMS: atom_id res chain seq x y z
N LYS A 1 10.07 -16.30 -11.39
CA LYS A 1 8.69 -16.81 -11.51
C LYS A 1 8.14 -17.19 -10.14
N ALA A 2 6.82 -17.31 -10.02
CA ALA A 2 6.20 -17.82 -8.81
C ALA A 2 5.44 -19.12 -9.10
N HIS A 3 5.65 -20.12 -8.25
CA HIS A 3 5.06 -21.45 -8.38
C HIS A 3 4.20 -21.72 -7.14
N LEU A 4 2.98 -22.21 -7.37
CA LEU A 4 2.07 -22.64 -6.33
C LEU A 4 2.03 -24.16 -6.28
N LEU A 5 2.29 -24.74 -5.11
CA LEU A 5 2.22 -26.17 -4.83
C LEU A 5 1.10 -26.42 -3.83
N ILE A 6 0.08 -27.17 -4.26
CA ILE A 6 -1.12 -27.48 -3.48
C ILE A 6 -1.40 -28.98 -3.49
N PRO A 7 -2.07 -29.54 -2.48
CA PRO A 7 -2.61 -30.90 -2.54
C PRO A 7 -3.70 -31.04 -3.59
N GLU A 8 -3.91 -32.26 -4.05
CA GLU A 8 -5.07 -32.64 -4.84
C GLU A 8 -6.37 -32.32 -4.08
N GLY A 9 -7.38 -31.78 -4.76
CA GLY A 9 -8.65 -31.37 -4.17
C GLY A 9 -8.74 -29.93 -3.67
N GLU A 10 -7.65 -29.14 -3.81
CA GLU A 10 -7.62 -27.70 -3.42
C GLU A 10 -7.60 -26.75 -4.62
N GLU A 11 -8.29 -27.13 -5.70
CA GLU A 11 -8.31 -26.38 -6.97
C GLU A 11 -8.91 -24.97 -6.84
N ASN A 12 -9.69 -24.69 -5.80
CA ASN A 12 -10.19 -23.35 -5.50
C ASN A 12 -9.06 -22.35 -5.20
N ILE A 13 -7.97 -22.79 -4.58
CA ILE A 13 -6.79 -21.97 -4.35
C ILE A 13 -6.09 -21.70 -5.69
N LEU A 14 -5.94 -22.72 -6.52
CA LEU A 14 -5.39 -22.57 -7.87
C LEU A 14 -6.23 -21.62 -8.72
N TYR A 15 -7.56 -21.74 -8.66
CA TYR A 15 -8.46 -20.86 -9.39
C TYR A 15 -8.25 -19.38 -8.99
N ASN A 16 -8.21 -19.07 -7.70
CA ASN A 16 -7.94 -17.72 -7.22
C ASN A 16 -6.55 -17.22 -7.60
N TRP A 17 -5.54 -18.11 -7.58
CA TRP A 17 -4.19 -17.80 -8.05
C TRP A 17 -4.19 -17.41 -9.54
N MET A 18 -4.84 -18.20 -10.38
CA MET A 18 -4.96 -17.94 -11.81
C MET A 18 -5.70 -16.63 -12.09
N LEU A 19 -6.75 -16.32 -11.32
CA LEU A 19 -7.48 -15.05 -11.41
C LEU A 19 -6.60 -13.87 -11.01
N ASN A 20 -5.90 -13.98 -9.87
CA ASN A 20 -5.07 -12.90 -9.35
C ASN A 20 -3.91 -12.56 -10.31
N PHE A 21 -3.25 -13.57 -10.85
CA PHE A 21 -2.13 -13.40 -11.79
C PHE A 21 -2.53 -13.41 -13.26
N GLN A 22 -3.85 -13.44 -13.55
CA GLN A 22 -4.39 -13.40 -14.91
C GLN A 22 -3.83 -14.48 -15.84
N TYR A 23 -3.58 -15.69 -15.32
CA TYR A 23 -3.11 -16.84 -16.14
C TYR A 23 -4.08 -17.28 -17.23
N MET A 24 -5.30 -16.76 -17.21
CA MET A 24 -6.31 -16.96 -18.25
C MET A 24 -6.18 -15.96 -19.41
N SER A 25 -5.36 -14.92 -19.25
CA SER A 25 -5.08 -13.92 -20.29
C SER A 25 -3.87 -14.32 -21.11
N THR A 26 -4.03 -14.35 -22.43
CA THR A 26 -2.91 -14.63 -23.37
C THR A 26 -1.77 -13.64 -23.19
N GLU A 27 -2.07 -12.38 -22.88
CA GLU A 27 -1.07 -11.33 -22.63
C GLU A 27 -0.17 -11.71 -21.45
N TYR A 28 -0.76 -12.04 -20.31
CA TYR A 28 0.00 -12.36 -19.09
C TYR A 28 0.68 -13.72 -19.16
N VAL A 29 0.05 -14.73 -19.79
CA VAL A 29 0.71 -16.03 -20.03
C VAL A 29 1.98 -15.84 -20.84
N LYS A 30 1.96 -15.00 -21.90
CA LYS A 30 3.15 -14.68 -22.68
C LYS A 30 4.19 -13.93 -21.84
N MET A 31 3.76 -12.99 -21.00
CA MET A 31 4.64 -12.24 -20.09
C MET A 31 5.38 -13.18 -19.15
N TYR A 32 4.67 -14.08 -18.48
CA TYR A 32 5.29 -15.07 -17.57
C TYR A 32 6.21 -16.03 -18.29
N LYS A 33 5.79 -16.54 -19.48
CA LYS A 33 6.63 -17.43 -20.30
C LYS A 33 7.96 -16.77 -20.67
N ASN A 34 7.93 -15.48 -21.02
CA ASN A 34 9.08 -14.72 -21.49
C ASN A 34 9.83 -14.00 -20.36
N SER A 35 9.39 -14.12 -19.11
CA SER A 35 10.06 -13.52 -17.95
C SER A 35 11.48 -14.07 -17.82
N LYS A 36 12.41 -13.17 -17.48
CA LYS A 36 13.81 -13.52 -17.24
C LYS A 36 14.09 -13.58 -15.75
N PRO A 37 15.05 -14.39 -15.30
CA PRO A 37 15.55 -14.33 -13.94
C PRO A 37 16.05 -12.93 -13.59
N VAL A 38 15.90 -12.52 -12.34
CA VAL A 38 16.48 -11.28 -11.80
C VAL A 38 17.84 -11.55 -11.14
N GLY A 39 18.59 -10.53 -10.76
CA GLY A 39 19.88 -10.69 -10.09
C GLY A 39 20.92 -11.42 -10.92
N ASP A 40 21.00 -11.14 -12.22
CA ASP A 40 21.90 -11.83 -13.16
C ASP A 40 21.69 -13.37 -13.18
N GLY A 41 20.45 -13.81 -12.95
CA GLY A 41 20.08 -15.22 -12.89
C GLY A 41 20.43 -15.93 -11.58
N LYS A 42 20.81 -15.19 -10.56
CA LYS A 42 21.18 -15.76 -9.24
C LYS A 42 19.97 -15.89 -8.29
N GLU A 43 18.91 -15.10 -8.55
CA GLU A 43 17.70 -15.20 -7.73
C GLU A 43 16.91 -16.45 -8.09
N PRO A 44 16.60 -17.31 -7.12
CA PRO A 44 15.69 -18.42 -7.35
C PRO A 44 14.27 -17.94 -7.60
N ASP A 45 13.47 -18.76 -8.27
CA ASP A 45 12.04 -18.54 -8.39
C ASP A 45 11.36 -18.57 -7.01
N ILE A 46 10.15 -18.01 -6.92
CA ILE A 46 9.33 -18.07 -5.71
C ILE A 46 8.54 -19.38 -5.68
N TYR A 47 8.54 -20.06 -4.52
CA TYR A 47 7.74 -21.27 -4.29
C TYR A 47 6.81 -21.06 -3.10
N ILE A 48 5.51 -21.23 -3.33
CA ILE A 48 4.47 -21.16 -2.30
C ILE A 48 3.93 -22.57 -2.08
N PHE A 49 4.26 -23.15 -0.94
CA PHE A 49 3.74 -24.43 -0.49
C PHE A 49 2.47 -24.17 0.32
N SER A 50 1.37 -24.77 -0.07
CA SER A 50 0.09 -24.62 0.62
C SER A 50 -0.53 -25.96 0.92
N ASP A 51 -0.89 -26.18 2.18
CA ASP A 51 -1.65 -27.37 2.62
C ASP A 51 -2.75 -26.95 3.59
N PRO A 52 -3.98 -26.71 3.09
CA PRO A 52 -5.12 -26.38 3.93
C PRO A 52 -5.58 -27.48 4.88
N GLN A 53 -5.18 -28.73 4.61
CA GLN A 53 -5.52 -29.89 5.45
C GLN A 53 -4.56 -30.07 6.64
N TRP A 54 -3.47 -29.32 6.69
CA TRP A 54 -2.53 -29.37 7.79
C TRP A 54 -3.19 -29.02 9.13
N THR A 55 -3.00 -29.85 10.14
CA THR A 55 -3.64 -29.73 11.45
C THR A 55 -2.69 -29.41 12.59
N GLY A 56 -1.45 -29.06 12.26
CA GLY A 56 -0.40 -28.79 13.23
C GLY A 56 0.67 -29.85 13.27
N ALA A 57 1.77 -29.54 13.95
CA ALA A 57 2.86 -30.47 14.24
C ALA A 57 3.14 -30.48 15.74
N PRO A 58 3.52 -31.63 16.33
CA PRO A 58 3.87 -31.73 17.73
C PRO A 58 4.98 -30.73 18.11
N GLY A 59 4.79 -30.01 19.19
CA GLY A 59 5.77 -29.03 19.69
C GLY A 59 5.60 -27.60 19.13
N MET A 60 4.70 -27.36 18.19
CA MET A 60 4.43 -26.04 17.63
C MET A 60 3.48 -25.20 18.50
N GLU A 61 2.82 -25.77 19.47
CA GLU A 61 1.75 -25.14 20.28
C GLU A 61 2.23 -23.93 21.08
N LYS A 62 3.54 -23.86 21.35
CA LYS A 62 4.18 -22.74 22.07
C LYS A 62 4.69 -21.64 21.14
N VAL A 63 4.77 -21.90 19.85
CA VAL A 63 5.41 -21.03 18.86
C VAL A 63 4.36 -20.28 18.04
N CYS A 64 3.29 -20.95 17.64
CA CYS A 64 2.24 -20.38 16.79
C CYS A 64 0.87 -21.01 17.11
N ASP A 65 -0.17 -20.57 16.42
CA ASP A 65 -1.45 -21.29 16.40
C ASP A 65 -1.19 -22.72 15.91
N PRO A 66 -1.56 -23.75 16.71
CA PRO A 66 -1.25 -25.14 16.36
C PRO A 66 -1.97 -25.64 15.11
N LYS A 67 -2.93 -24.88 14.57
CA LYS A 67 -3.77 -25.24 13.43
C LYS A 67 -3.47 -24.46 12.16
N CYS A 68 -2.69 -23.39 12.22
CA CYS A 68 -2.32 -22.63 11.03
C CYS A 68 -0.92 -22.00 11.16
N LEU A 69 -0.22 -21.95 10.04
CA LEU A 69 1.13 -21.38 9.96
C LEU A 69 1.33 -20.68 8.62
N CYS A 70 1.85 -19.44 8.70
CA CYS A 70 2.45 -18.77 7.56
C CYS A 70 3.93 -18.54 7.87
N TYR A 71 4.80 -19.12 7.08
CA TYR A 71 6.25 -19.01 7.23
C TYR A 71 6.90 -18.57 5.90
N PHE A 72 7.81 -17.62 5.98
CA PHE A 72 8.50 -17.06 4.81
C PHE A 72 10.00 -17.18 4.98
N ASN A 73 10.69 -17.73 3.97
CA ASN A 73 12.13 -17.76 3.88
C ASN A 73 12.60 -16.98 2.66
N THR A 74 13.20 -15.82 2.90
CA THR A 74 13.64 -14.93 1.83
C THR A 74 14.97 -15.32 1.22
N GLU A 75 15.76 -16.17 1.84
CA GLU A 75 17.01 -16.69 1.28
C GLU A 75 16.74 -17.71 0.16
N THR A 76 15.71 -18.53 0.36
CA THR A 76 15.30 -19.58 -0.60
C THR A 76 14.11 -19.16 -1.46
N ASN A 77 13.53 -17.97 -1.22
CA ASN A 77 12.30 -17.49 -1.84
C ASN A 77 11.11 -18.46 -1.71
N CYS A 78 10.99 -19.10 -0.54
CA CYS A 78 9.94 -20.06 -0.27
C CYS A 78 8.98 -19.55 0.82
N ALA A 79 7.70 -19.90 0.69
CA ALA A 79 6.71 -19.73 1.74
C ALA A 79 5.94 -21.01 1.97
N ALA A 80 5.54 -21.25 3.24
CA ALA A 80 4.61 -22.30 3.64
C ALA A 80 3.36 -21.66 4.21
N ILE A 81 2.18 -22.01 3.66
CA ILE A 81 0.86 -21.54 4.09
C ILE A 81 0.04 -22.77 4.43
N LEU A 82 -0.09 -23.06 5.71
CA LEU A 82 -0.58 -24.31 6.22
C LEU A 82 -1.84 -24.09 7.07
N GLY A 83 -2.81 -25.03 6.99
CA GLY A 83 -4.03 -25.02 7.80
C GLY A 83 -5.05 -23.96 7.44
N MET A 84 -4.97 -23.32 6.26
CA MET A 84 -5.88 -22.26 5.84
C MET A 84 -6.15 -22.24 4.33
N ARG A 85 -7.37 -21.79 3.98
CA ARG A 85 -7.81 -21.60 2.57
C ARG A 85 -7.93 -20.14 2.16
N TYR A 86 -7.65 -19.20 3.06
CA TYR A 86 -7.77 -17.78 2.75
C TYR A 86 -6.71 -17.37 1.72
N PHE A 87 -7.14 -17.08 0.51
CA PHE A 87 -6.24 -16.75 -0.61
C PHE A 87 -5.41 -15.48 -0.35
N GLY A 88 -5.87 -14.58 0.51
CA GLY A 88 -5.12 -13.38 0.89
C GLY A 88 -3.70 -13.69 1.38
N GLU A 89 -3.49 -14.79 2.11
CA GLU A 89 -2.17 -15.21 2.57
C GLU A 89 -1.28 -15.68 1.42
N HIS A 90 -1.84 -16.39 0.44
CA HIS A 90 -1.11 -16.83 -0.76
C HIS A 90 -0.67 -15.63 -1.59
N LYS A 91 -1.57 -14.66 -1.78
CA LYS A 91 -1.27 -13.40 -2.47
C LYS A 91 -0.19 -12.61 -1.73
N LYS A 92 -0.39 -12.34 -0.44
CA LYS A 92 0.55 -11.56 0.36
C LYS A 92 1.88 -12.27 0.58
N GLY A 93 1.88 -13.61 0.69
CA GLY A 93 3.12 -14.41 0.74
C GLY A 93 3.96 -14.26 -0.52
N THR A 94 3.34 -14.31 -1.69
CA THR A 94 4.02 -14.05 -2.96
C THR A 94 4.62 -12.64 -3.00
N LEU A 95 3.85 -11.64 -2.58
CA LEU A 95 4.30 -10.24 -2.54
C LEU A 95 5.43 -10.04 -1.52
N THR A 96 5.34 -10.65 -0.34
CA THR A 96 6.39 -10.61 0.69
C THR A 96 7.74 -11.03 0.12
N LEU A 97 7.77 -12.16 -0.58
CA LEU A 97 8.99 -12.67 -1.23
C LEU A 97 9.40 -11.81 -2.43
N ALA A 98 8.45 -11.35 -3.24
CA ALA A 98 8.75 -10.49 -4.38
C ALA A 98 9.33 -9.14 -3.95
N TRP A 99 8.85 -8.55 -2.86
CA TRP A 99 9.43 -7.32 -2.30
C TRP A 99 10.84 -7.55 -1.75
N ALA A 100 11.10 -8.68 -1.09
CA ALA A 100 12.44 -9.02 -0.62
C ALA A 100 13.43 -9.16 -1.80
N ILE A 101 13.03 -9.86 -2.86
CA ILE A 101 13.81 -9.98 -4.11
C ILE A 101 14.07 -8.60 -4.70
N ALA A 102 13.03 -7.78 -4.86
CA ALA A 102 13.15 -6.43 -5.40
C ALA A 102 14.11 -5.57 -4.57
N ASN A 103 14.00 -5.64 -3.25
CA ASN A 103 14.87 -4.89 -2.34
C ASN A 103 16.35 -5.26 -2.52
N ARG A 104 16.69 -6.55 -2.63
CA ARG A 104 18.07 -7.02 -2.89
C ARG A 104 18.60 -6.58 -4.25
N ASN A 105 17.71 -6.33 -5.21
CA ASN A 105 18.06 -6.02 -6.61
C ASN A 105 17.89 -4.53 -6.96
N GLY A 106 18.02 -3.63 -5.99
CA GLY A 106 18.09 -2.18 -6.23
C GLY A 106 16.74 -1.49 -6.41
N TYR A 107 15.64 -2.09 -5.93
CA TYR A 107 14.31 -1.47 -5.95
C TYR A 107 13.86 -1.11 -4.53
N ALA A 108 13.16 0.01 -4.41
CA ALA A 108 12.34 0.30 -3.22
C ALA A 108 11.05 -0.53 -3.28
N SER A 109 10.75 -1.21 -2.18
CA SER A 109 9.54 -2.02 -2.03
C SER A 109 8.39 -1.16 -1.58
N CYS A 110 7.28 -1.16 -2.31
CA CYS A 110 6.20 -0.20 -2.15
C CYS A 110 4.86 -0.90 -1.90
N HIS A 111 4.35 -0.74 -0.67
CA HIS A 111 2.97 -1.03 -0.32
C HIS A 111 2.19 0.28 -0.36
N GLY A 112 1.64 0.61 -1.52
CA GLY A 112 1.10 1.92 -1.80
C GLY A 112 0.29 1.99 -3.08
N GLY A 113 -0.06 3.20 -3.47
CA GLY A 113 -0.69 3.49 -4.75
C GLY A 113 0.20 4.38 -5.62
N GLN A 114 0.17 4.15 -6.93
CA GLN A 114 0.93 4.99 -7.85
C GLN A 114 0.14 5.29 -9.12
N LYS A 115 0.23 6.52 -9.59
CA LYS A 115 -0.35 6.93 -10.87
C LYS A 115 0.46 8.00 -11.59
N GLU A 116 0.36 7.99 -12.92
CA GLU A 116 0.90 9.00 -13.82
C GLU A 116 -0.24 9.89 -14.30
N TYR A 117 -0.07 11.20 -14.17
CA TYR A 117 -0.92 12.22 -14.77
C TYR A 117 -0.26 12.72 -16.04
N THR A 118 -1.06 12.96 -17.08
CA THR A 118 -0.66 13.78 -18.21
C THR A 118 -1.36 15.13 -18.05
N LEU A 119 -0.60 16.21 -17.94
CA LEU A 119 -1.12 17.57 -17.80
C LEU A 119 -1.56 18.13 -19.17
N ALA A 120 -2.25 19.27 -19.18
CA ALA A 120 -2.77 19.90 -20.40
C ALA A 120 -1.66 20.29 -21.41
N ASP A 121 -0.46 20.59 -20.92
CA ASP A 121 0.72 20.90 -21.71
C ASP A 121 1.49 19.66 -22.18
N GLY A 122 1.00 18.45 -21.88
CA GLY A 122 1.64 17.18 -22.18
C GLY A 122 2.69 16.73 -21.16
N HIS A 123 3.00 17.55 -20.16
CA HIS A 123 3.90 17.18 -19.07
C HIS A 123 3.35 15.98 -18.29
N LYS A 124 4.23 15.11 -17.84
CA LYS A 124 3.85 13.95 -17.03
C LYS A 124 4.26 14.17 -15.57
N PHE A 125 3.38 13.81 -14.67
CA PHE A 125 3.64 13.81 -13.24
C PHE A 125 3.30 12.45 -12.65
N VAL A 126 4.25 11.82 -11.96
CA VAL A 126 4.07 10.52 -11.30
C VAL A 126 4.05 10.70 -9.79
N SER A 127 2.93 10.37 -9.18
CA SER A 127 2.76 10.39 -7.72
C SER A 127 2.74 8.97 -7.16
N ALA A 128 3.43 8.77 -6.04
CA ALA A 128 3.35 7.56 -5.22
C ALA A 128 2.78 7.91 -3.85
N VAL A 129 1.72 7.23 -3.42
CA VAL A 129 1.03 7.47 -2.17
C VAL A 129 1.13 6.25 -1.26
N PHE A 130 1.50 6.45 -0.01
CA PHE A 130 1.71 5.39 0.96
C PHE A 130 0.89 5.65 2.21
N GLY A 131 0.18 4.63 2.69
CA GLY A 131 -0.66 4.74 3.87
C GLY A 131 -1.28 3.40 4.21
N LEU A 132 -1.64 3.22 5.47
CA LEU A 132 -2.28 2.01 5.95
C LEU A 132 -3.71 1.86 5.45
N SER A 133 -4.32 0.70 5.69
CA SER A 133 -5.72 0.44 5.35
C SER A 133 -6.63 1.52 5.96
N GLY A 134 -7.56 2.05 5.17
CA GLY A 134 -8.47 3.11 5.60
C GLY A 134 -7.86 4.51 5.71
N SER A 135 -6.62 4.72 5.25
CA SER A 135 -5.98 6.05 5.22
C SER A 135 -6.44 6.92 4.03
N GLY A 136 -7.15 6.36 3.04
CA GLY A 136 -7.53 7.06 1.82
C GLY A 136 -6.64 6.76 0.61
N LYS A 137 -5.69 5.84 0.73
CA LYS A 137 -4.76 5.45 -0.35
C LYS A 137 -5.46 5.12 -1.66
N SER A 138 -6.41 4.17 -1.65
CA SER A 138 -7.15 3.77 -2.86
C SER A 138 -7.99 4.91 -3.42
N THR A 139 -8.58 5.73 -2.56
CA THR A 139 -9.33 6.94 -2.97
C THR A 139 -8.45 7.89 -3.78
N LEU A 140 -7.24 8.19 -3.30
CA LEU A 140 -6.30 9.07 -4.01
C LEU A 140 -5.78 8.43 -5.29
N THR A 141 -5.49 7.12 -5.26
CA THR A 141 -4.96 6.40 -6.42
C THR A 141 -5.98 6.31 -7.55
N HIS A 142 -7.25 6.01 -7.26
CA HIS A 142 -8.28 5.84 -8.28
C HIS A 142 -9.07 7.11 -8.62
N ALA A 143 -8.81 8.23 -7.96
CA ALA A 143 -9.48 9.50 -8.26
C ALA A 143 -9.28 9.90 -9.72
N LYS A 144 -10.40 10.20 -10.39
CA LYS A 144 -10.44 10.66 -11.79
C LYS A 144 -10.34 12.19 -11.93
N HIS A 145 -10.33 12.91 -10.80
CA HIS A 145 -10.20 14.38 -10.74
C HIS A 145 -11.17 15.12 -11.66
N GLY A 146 -12.44 14.66 -11.73
CA GLY A 146 -13.46 15.26 -12.58
C GLY A 146 -13.16 15.20 -14.09
N GLY A 147 -12.21 14.39 -14.54
CA GLY A 147 -11.80 14.32 -15.95
C GLY A 147 -10.91 15.48 -16.41
N LYS A 148 -10.35 16.23 -15.48
CA LYS A 148 -9.55 17.45 -15.73
C LYS A 148 -8.21 17.15 -16.44
N TYR A 149 -7.64 15.96 -16.26
CA TYR A 149 -6.39 15.58 -16.90
C TYR A 149 -6.63 14.81 -18.20
N PRO A 150 -5.90 15.11 -19.30
CA PRO A 150 -6.01 14.42 -20.59
C PRO A 150 -5.83 12.90 -20.48
N SER A 151 -4.97 12.45 -19.55
CA SER A 151 -4.77 11.02 -19.26
C SER A 151 -4.34 10.81 -17.81
N ILE A 152 -4.86 9.74 -17.22
CA ILE A 152 -4.40 9.20 -15.96
C ILE A 152 -4.13 7.71 -16.17
N LYS A 153 -2.91 7.26 -15.85
CA LYS A 153 -2.56 5.84 -15.80
C LYS A 153 -2.35 5.43 -14.35
N VAL A 154 -2.96 4.34 -13.93
CA VAL A 154 -2.80 3.77 -12.59
C VAL A 154 -1.88 2.57 -12.68
N LEU A 155 -0.76 2.58 -11.94
CA LEU A 155 0.13 1.43 -11.86
C LEU A 155 -0.49 0.34 -10.97
N HIS A 156 -0.67 0.67 -9.71
CA HIS A 156 -1.29 -0.19 -8.69
C HIS A 156 -1.79 0.64 -7.51
N ASP A 157 -2.59 0.04 -6.63
CA ASP A 157 -3.07 0.64 -5.39
C ASP A 157 -2.62 -0.12 -4.13
N ASP A 158 -1.83 -1.21 -4.31
CA ASP A 158 -1.38 -2.09 -3.22
C ASP A 158 0.12 -2.44 -3.33
N ALA A 159 0.57 -3.01 -4.46
CA ALA A 159 1.90 -3.61 -4.55
C ALA A 159 2.66 -3.22 -5.83
N PHE A 160 3.76 -2.52 -5.65
CA PHE A 160 4.66 -2.14 -6.73
C PHE A 160 6.09 -1.94 -6.23
N ILE A 161 7.01 -1.70 -7.14
CA ILE A 161 8.42 -1.42 -6.86
C ILE A 161 8.90 -0.22 -7.67
N ILE A 162 9.81 0.56 -7.10
CA ILE A 162 10.45 1.70 -7.75
C ILE A 162 11.94 1.38 -7.92
N ASN A 163 12.45 1.43 -9.13
CA ASN A 163 13.88 1.30 -9.38
C ASN A 163 14.63 2.50 -8.78
N SER A 164 15.61 2.25 -7.92
CA SER A 164 16.34 3.30 -7.20
C SER A 164 17.25 4.15 -8.10
N ASP A 165 17.56 3.68 -9.32
CA ASP A 165 18.43 4.39 -10.25
C ASP A 165 17.65 5.16 -11.31
N THR A 166 16.61 4.58 -11.87
CA THR A 166 15.81 5.18 -12.95
C THR A 166 14.52 5.86 -12.48
N CYS A 167 14.07 5.57 -11.26
CA CYS A 167 12.75 5.94 -10.71
C CYS A 167 11.56 5.42 -11.52
N ALA A 168 11.76 4.52 -12.47
CA ALA A 168 10.70 3.79 -13.15
C ALA A 168 10.06 2.78 -12.19
N SER A 169 8.80 2.44 -12.42
CA SER A 169 8.03 1.60 -11.50
C SER A 169 7.35 0.45 -12.19
N ILE A 170 7.21 -0.67 -11.48
CA ILE A 170 6.62 -1.92 -11.97
C ILE A 170 5.60 -2.41 -10.94
N ALA A 171 4.39 -2.75 -11.41
CA ALA A 171 3.39 -3.44 -10.59
C ALA A 171 3.81 -4.89 -10.36
N LEU A 172 3.60 -5.39 -9.14
CA LEU A 172 3.89 -6.80 -8.81
C LEU A 172 2.72 -7.73 -9.11
N GLU A 173 1.55 -7.19 -9.40
CA GLU A 173 0.33 -7.95 -9.72
C GLU A 173 -0.44 -7.29 -10.85
N PRO A 174 -1.13 -8.09 -11.69
CA PRO A 174 -1.96 -7.56 -12.78
C PRO A 174 -3.38 -7.18 -12.33
N THR A 175 -3.76 -7.41 -11.07
CA THR A 175 -5.11 -7.19 -10.55
C THR A 175 -5.12 -6.37 -9.27
N TYR A 176 -6.28 -5.78 -8.95
CA TYR A 176 -6.58 -5.26 -7.63
C TYR A 176 -7.26 -6.34 -6.77
N PHE A 177 -7.08 -6.25 -5.45
CA PHE A 177 -7.63 -7.18 -4.48
C PHE A 177 -8.39 -6.40 -3.40
N ASP A 178 -9.66 -6.10 -3.69
CA ASP A 178 -10.48 -5.16 -2.95
C ASP A 178 -11.38 -5.85 -1.93
N LYS A 179 -11.68 -5.16 -0.83
CA LYS A 179 -12.68 -5.62 0.14
C LYS A 179 -14.08 -5.57 -0.47
N THR A 180 -14.83 -6.66 -0.38
CA THR A 180 -16.23 -6.69 -0.86
C THR A 180 -17.14 -5.77 -0.06
N ALA A 181 -16.84 -5.53 1.22
CA ALA A 181 -17.58 -4.60 2.08
C ALA A 181 -17.55 -3.15 1.60
N ASP A 182 -16.59 -2.77 0.73
CA ASP A 182 -16.51 -1.43 0.15
C ASP A 182 -17.51 -1.24 -1.02
N TYR A 183 -18.25 -2.30 -1.40
CA TYR A 183 -19.20 -2.28 -2.52
C TYR A 183 -20.60 -2.69 -2.06
N PRO A 184 -21.52 -1.74 -1.86
CA PRO A 184 -22.94 -2.02 -1.58
C PRO A 184 -23.59 -2.89 -2.66
N VAL A 185 -24.73 -3.51 -2.34
CA VAL A 185 -25.45 -4.43 -3.26
C VAL A 185 -25.78 -3.79 -4.61
N ASP A 186 -26.07 -2.49 -4.61
CA ASP A 186 -26.39 -1.70 -5.81
C ASP A 186 -25.16 -1.11 -6.51
N SER A 187 -23.96 -1.38 -6.01
CA SER A 187 -22.73 -0.89 -6.63
C SER A 187 -22.57 -1.45 -8.05
N PRO A 188 -22.22 -0.60 -9.03
CA PRO A 188 -21.92 -1.07 -10.39
C PRO A 188 -20.74 -2.05 -10.44
N ASP A 189 -19.93 -2.12 -9.37
CA ASP A 189 -18.81 -3.03 -9.25
C ASP A 189 -19.21 -4.45 -8.81
N ASN A 190 -20.46 -4.67 -8.38
CA ASN A 190 -21.00 -5.99 -8.06
C ASN A 190 -21.03 -6.95 -9.26
N LYS A 191 -20.84 -6.46 -10.48
CA LYS A 191 -20.65 -7.33 -11.65
C LYS A 191 -19.44 -8.26 -11.55
N TYR A 192 -18.50 -8.02 -10.60
CA TYR A 192 -17.33 -8.86 -10.33
C TYR A 192 -17.59 -9.95 -9.27
N LEU A 193 -18.84 -10.28 -8.98
CA LEU A 193 -19.24 -11.32 -8.02
C LEU A 193 -18.52 -12.65 -8.22
N LEU A 194 -18.35 -13.07 -9.47
CA LEU A 194 -17.72 -14.35 -9.80
C LEU A 194 -16.23 -14.41 -9.45
N THR A 195 -15.62 -13.27 -9.16
CA THR A 195 -14.21 -13.17 -8.75
C THR A 195 -14.06 -12.89 -7.26
N ALA A 196 -15.17 -12.92 -6.50
CA ALA A 196 -15.14 -12.71 -5.05
C ALA A 196 -14.86 -14.02 -4.30
N GLN A 197 -14.25 -13.88 -3.11
CA GLN A 197 -14.01 -14.98 -2.19
C GLN A 197 -14.29 -14.55 -0.75
N ASN A 198 -14.51 -15.52 0.13
CA ASN A 198 -14.80 -15.33 1.55
C ASN A 198 -15.94 -14.32 1.80
N CYS A 199 -16.92 -14.30 0.90
CA CYS A 199 -18.09 -13.43 0.97
C CYS A 199 -19.34 -14.28 0.81
N SER A 200 -20.35 -14.10 1.68
CA SER A 200 -21.65 -14.76 1.56
C SER A 200 -22.39 -14.27 0.33
N ALA A 201 -23.15 -15.14 -0.29
CA ALA A 201 -24.01 -14.82 -1.41
C ALA A 201 -25.43 -15.30 -1.15
N THR A 202 -26.40 -14.66 -1.77
CA THR A 202 -27.81 -15.05 -1.78
C THR A 202 -28.38 -14.90 -3.19
N LEU A 203 -29.65 -15.26 -3.37
CA LEU A 203 -30.37 -14.96 -4.60
C LEU A 203 -31.24 -13.72 -4.39
N ASP A 204 -31.30 -12.85 -5.39
CA ASP A 204 -32.28 -11.77 -5.45
C ASP A 204 -33.68 -12.30 -5.91
N GLU A 205 -34.63 -11.39 -6.06
CA GLU A 205 -36.00 -11.71 -6.46
C GLU A 205 -36.10 -12.36 -7.85
N ASP A 206 -35.11 -12.11 -8.72
CA ASP A 206 -35.01 -12.68 -10.06
C ASP A 206 -34.21 -13.99 -10.08
N GLY A 207 -33.79 -14.52 -8.91
CA GLY A 207 -32.97 -15.71 -8.79
C GLY A 207 -31.51 -15.53 -9.18
N LYS A 208 -31.01 -14.28 -9.28
CA LYS A 208 -29.63 -13.97 -9.58
C LYS A 208 -28.78 -13.98 -8.31
N VAL A 209 -27.56 -14.49 -8.43
CA VAL A 209 -26.59 -14.47 -7.32
C VAL A 209 -26.12 -13.05 -7.05
N VAL A 210 -26.29 -12.59 -5.80
CA VAL A 210 -25.82 -11.32 -5.29
C VAL A 210 -24.97 -11.51 -4.03
N LEU A 211 -23.95 -10.67 -3.84
CA LEU A 211 -23.13 -10.67 -2.62
C LEU A 211 -23.86 -9.98 -1.47
N VAL A 212 -23.78 -10.58 -0.29
CA VAL A 212 -24.20 -9.95 0.97
C VAL A 212 -23.00 -9.21 1.55
N THR A 213 -22.65 -8.06 0.96
CA THR A 213 -21.40 -7.34 1.26
C THR A 213 -21.42 -6.67 2.64
N GLU A 214 -22.60 -6.26 3.11
CA GLU A 214 -22.77 -5.54 4.38
C GLU A 214 -22.77 -6.43 5.62
N ASP A 215 -22.78 -7.75 5.45
CA ASP A 215 -22.72 -8.70 6.56
C ASP A 215 -21.35 -8.62 7.23
N VAL A 216 -21.34 -8.30 8.52
CA VAL A 216 -20.11 -8.18 9.35
C VAL A 216 -19.25 -9.46 9.36
N ARG A 217 -19.84 -10.61 9.05
CA ARG A 217 -19.12 -11.89 8.91
C ARG A 217 -18.22 -11.93 7.68
N ASN A 218 -18.45 -11.05 6.70
CA ASN A 218 -17.70 -10.96 5.45
C ASN A 218 -16.44 -10.08 5.55
N GLY A 219 -15.91 -9.81 6.75
CA GLY A 219 -14.75 -8.94 6.95
C GLY A 219 -13.52 -9.30 6.11
N ASN A 220 -13.39 -10.58 5.71
CA ASN A 220 -12.36 -11.10 4.82
C ASN A 220 -12.83 -11.30 3.37
N GLY A 221 -14.04 -10.84 3.02
CA GLY A 221 -14.52 -10.87 1.66
C GLY A 221 -13.63 -10.04 0.74
N ARG A 222 -13.23 -10.59 -0.40
CA ARG A 222 -12.36 -9.95 -1.39
C ARG A 222 -12.87 -10.17 -2.81
N ALA A 223 -12.74 -9.14 -3.65
CA ALA A 223 -12.96 -9.22 -5.08
C ALA A 223 -11.64 -9.02 -5.82
N ILE A 224 -11.36 -9.87 -6.80
CA ILE A 224 -10.18 -9.75 -7.67
C ILE A 224 -10.62 -9.02 -8.95
N LYS A 225 -9.99 -7.87 -9.24
CA LYS A 225 -10.35 -6.99 -10.35
C LYS A 225 -9.19 -6.81 -11.32
N SER A 226 -9.43 -7.11 -12.58
CA SER A 226 -8.47 -6.97 -13.67
C SER A 226 -8.59 -5.63 -14.40
N LYS A 227 -7.88 -5.48 -15.53
CA LYS A 227 -8.00 -4.35 -16.45
C LYS A 227 -9.43 -4.13 -16.99
N LEU A 228 -10.31 -5.13 -16.94
CA LEU A 228 -11.73 -4.96 -17.32
C LEU A 228 -12.44 -3.97 -16.40
N TRP A 229 -12.08 -3.95 -15.13
CA TRP A 229 -12.61 -2.98 -14.17
C TRP A 229 -11.92 -1.62 -14.28
N SER A 230 -10.60 -1.61 -14.50
CA SER A 230 -9.79 -0.38 -14.58
C SER A 230 -8.97 -0.37 -15.88
N PRO A 231 -9.55 0.11 -17.00
CA PRO A 231 -8.90 0.09 -18.32
C PRO A 231 -7.68 1.00 -18.41
N ASN A 232 -7.53 1.99 -17.52
CA ASN A 232 -6.36 2.85 -17.42
C ASN A 232 -5.22 2.27 -16.56
N ARG A 233 -5.36 1.03 -16.09
CA ARG A 233 -4.31 0.31 -15.39
C ARG A 233 -3.18 -0.05 -16.33
N VAL A 234 -1.94 0.16 -15.87
CA VAL A 234 -0.71 -0.25 -16.58
C VAL A 234 0.15 -1.12 -15.66
N ASP A 235 1.00 -1.97 -16.26
CA ASP A 235 1.91 -2.85 -15.52
C ASP A 235 3.25 -2.17 -15.22
N LYS A 236 3.56 -1.06 -15.93
CA LYS A 236 4.80 -0.31 -15.80
C LYS A 236 4.58 1.17 -16.08
N ILE A 237 5.26 2.01 -15.32
CA ILE A 237 5.40 3.44 -15.58
C ILE A 237 6.89 3.72 -15.78
N GLU A 238 7.27 4.11 -16.99
CA GLU A 238 8.65 4.44 -17.35
C GLU A 238 9.05 5.85 -16.91
N SER A 239 8.08 6.76 -16.80
CA SER A 239 8.32 8.10 -16.32
C SER A 239 8.81 8.05 -14.87
N PRO A 240 9.86 8.83 -14.52
CA PRO A 240 10.35 8.88 -13.15
C PRO A 240 9.30 9.32 -12.16
N VAL A 241 9.30 8.77 -10.96
CA VAL A 241 8.49 9.26 -9.84
C VAL A 241 8.88 10.71 -9.53
N ASN A 242 7.90 11.61 -9.50
CA ASN A 242 8.10 13.02 -9.19
C ASN A 242 7.89 13.31 -7.70
N ALA A 243 6.93 12.63 -7.07
CA ALA A 243 6.59 12.89 -5.68
C ALA A 243 6.14 11.65 -4.93
N ILE A 244 6.52 11.59 -3.67
CA ILE A 244 6.10 10.63 -2.65
C ILE A 244 5.22 11.36 -1.65
N PHE A 245 4.07 10.76 -1.30
CA PHE A 245 3.13 11.25 -0.30
C PHE A 245 2.93 10.22 0.80
N TRP A 246 3.38 10.55 2.01
CA TRP A 246 3.10 9.79 3.22
C TRP A 246 1.73 10.18 3.75
N ILE A 247 0.75 9.28 3.73
CA ILE A 247 -0.59 9.54 4.24
C ILE A 247 -0.62 9.21 5.73
N MET A 248 -0.96 10.18 6.54
CA MET A 248 -1.03 10.05 8.00
C MET A 248 -2.40 10.49 8.53
N LYS A 249 -2.69 10.10 9.77
CA LYS A 249 -3.83 10.58 10.57
C LYS A 249 -3.29 11.07 11.91
N ASP A 250 -2.54 12.16 11.88
CA ASP A 250 -1.91 12.78 13.04
C ASP A 250 -2.49 14.19 13.23
N PRO A 251 -3.20 14.47 14.34
CA PRO A 251 -3.90 15.74 14.54
C PRO A 251 -2.96 16.95 14.72
N THR A 252 -1.67 16.74 14.89
CA THR A 252 -0.67 17.81 14.99
C THR A 252 -0.15 18.25 13.62
N ILE A 253 -0.42 17.48 12.56
CA ILE A 253 0.09 17.73 11.22
C ILE A 253 -0.98 18.41 10.36
N PRO A 254 -0.69 19.58 9.73
CA PRO A 254 -1.60 20.20 8.77
C PRO A 254 -1.95 19.28 7.59
N PRO A 255 -2.98 19.59 6.80
CA PRO A 255 -3.41 18.76 5.67
C PRO A 255 -2.32 18.40 4.67
N ILE A 256 -1.33 19.30 4.49
CA ILE A 256 -0.17 19.05 3.63
C ILE A 256 1.09 19.64 4.22
N VAL A 257 2.15 18.85 4.21
CA VAL A 257 3.50 19.25 4.64
C VAL A 257 4.49 18.82 3.56
N LYS A 258 5.41 19.70 3.19
CA LYS A 258 6.54 19.39 2.31
C LYS A 258 7.78 19.18 3.16
N LEU A 259 8.48 18.09 2.91
CA LEU A 259 9.71 17.71 3.62
C LEU A 259 10.93 18.10 2.79
N LYS A 260 11.83 18.86 3.40
CA LYS A 260 13.11 19.24 2.80
C LYS A 260 14.21 18.37 3.41
N GLY A 261 15.03 17.82 2.55
CA GLY A 261 16.09 16.93 2.99
C GLY A 261 15.71 15.45 3.02
N ALA A 262 16.60 14.66 2.46
CA ALA A 262 16.36 13.24 2.19
C ALA A 262 16.24 12.39 3.46
N SER A 263 17.06 12.69 4.47
CA SER A 263 17.00 11.97 5.75
C SER A 263 15.66 12.16 6.44
N LEU A 264 15.18 13.42 6.54
CA LEU A 264 13.88 13.72 7.15
C LEU A 264 12.73 13.06 6.36
N ALA A 265 12.78 13.13 5.03
CA ALA A 265 11.78 12.50 4.16
C ALA A 265 11.67 11.00 4.42
N SER A 266 12.81 10.31 4.58
CA SER A 266 12.84 8.87 4.87
C SER A 266 12.43 8.55 6.31
N VAL A 267 12.84 9.38 7.30
CA VAL A 267 12.38 9.27 8.70
C VAL A 267 10.86 9.35 8.79
N MET A 268 10.23 10.26 8.06
CA MET A 268 8.77 10.39 8.07
C MET A 268 8.07 9.15 7.49
N GLY A 269 8.64 8.53 6.48
CA GLY A 269 8.18 7.23 5.97
C GLY A 269 8.36 6.10 6.99
N ALA A 270 9.54 6.03 7.64
CA ALA A 270 9.84 5.03 8.66
C ALA A 270 8.96 5.17 9.93
N THR A 271 8.44 6.36 10.18
CA THR A 271 7.57 6.66 11.33
C THR A 271 6.13 6.99 10.92
N LEU A 272 5.70 6.44 9.79
CA LEU A 272 4.34 6.63 9.30
C LEU A 272 3.32 6.18 10.34
N ALA A 273 2.53 7.11 10.84
CA ALA A 273 1.58 6.90 11.92
C ALA A 273 0.14 7.04 11.45
N THR A 274 -0.71 6.11 11.87
CA THR A 274 -2.14 6.13 11.58
C THR A 274 -2.92 5.51 12.72
N LYS A 275 -4.23 5.71 12.72
CA LYS A 275 -5.14 4.94 13.59
C LYS A 275 -5.32 3.53 13.01
N ARG A 276 -5.53 2.55 13.88
CA ARG A 276 -5.83 1.17 13.47
C ARG A 276 -7.09 1.11 12.62
N SER A 277 -7.14 0.14 11.74
CA SER A 277 -8.34 -0.16 10.96
C SER A 277 -9.38 -0.85 11.83
N SER A 278 -10.65 -0.50 11.66
CA SER A 278 -11.77 -1.21 12.29
C SER A 278 -11.89 -2.69 11.89
N ALA A 279 -11.19 -3.12 10.83
CA ALA A 279 -11.14 -4.51 10.38
C ALA A 279 -10.11 -5.37 11.15
N GLU A 280 -9.28 -4.77 11.98
CA GLU A 280 -8.30 -5.51 12.78
C GLU A 280 -8.96 -6.11 14.02
N ARG A 281 -8.71 -7.40 14.26
CA ARG A 281 -9.07 -8.04 15.54
C ARG A 281 -7.98 -7.70 16.55
N LEU A 282 -8.30 -6.76 17.44
CA LEU A 282 -7.37 -6.34 18.48
C LEU A 282 -7.36 -7.34 19.63
N LYS A 283 -6.19 -7.52 20.24
CA LYS A 283 -6.07 -8.24 21.51
C LYS A 283 -6.77 -7.45 22.62
N GLU A 284 -7.26 -8.16 23.63
CA GLU A 284 -7.87 -7.53 24.81
C GLU A 284 -6.89 -6.53 25.47
N GLY A 285 -7.39 -5.32 25.79
CA GLY A 285 -6.61 -4.26 26.41
C GLY A 285 -5.88 -3.31 25.43
N VAL A 286 -5.97 -3.54 24.11
CA VAL A 286 -5.39 -2.61 23.13
C VAL A 286 -6.36 -1.48 22.81
N ASP A 287 -5.91 -0.23 22.97
CA ASP A 287 -6.70 0.95 22.59
C ASP A 287 -6.90 1.02 21.07
N PRO A 288 -8.13 0.91 20.55
CA PRO A 288 -8.42 0.99 19.13
C PRO A 288 -8.12 2.36 18.51
N ASN A 289 -8.01 3.41 19.34
CA ASN A 289 -7.74 4.77 18.90
C ASN A 289 -6.25 5.15 18.97
N ALA A 290 -5.41 4.30 19.54
CA ALA A 290 -3.97 4.56 19.60
C ALA A 290 -3.37 4.67 18.21
N LEU A 291 -2.44 5.61 18.03
CA LEU A 291 -1.63 5.70 16.82
C LEU A 291 -0.70 4.48 16.74
N VAL A 292 -0.62 3.89 15.56
CA VAL A 292 0.28 2.79 15.24
C VAL A 292 1.29 3.28 14.23
N VAL A 293 2.56 3.01 14.50
CA VAL A 293 3.64 3.25 13.53
C VAL A 293 3.81 1.99 12.68
N GLU A 294 3.68 2.16 11.37
CA GLU A 294 3.95 1.11 10.40
C GLU A 294 4.93 1.66 9.35
N PRO A 295 6.21 1.31 9.45
CA PRO A 295 7.24 1.86 8.59
C PRO A 295 6.92 1.65 7.11
N TYR A 296 6.94 2.76 6.34
CA TYR A 296 6.65 2.81 4.90
C TYR A 296 5.30 2.20 4.52
N ALA A 297 4.35 2.12 5.46
CA ALA A 297 3.06 1.44 5.32
C ALA A 297 3.18 -0.03 4.89
N ASN A 298 4.33 -0.69 5.10
CA ASN A 298 4.59 -2.05 4.65
C ASN A 298 4.79 -3.04 5.79
N PRO A 299 3.72 -3.69 6.30
CA PRO A 299 3.81 -4.72 7.33
C PRO A 299 4.36 -6.06 6.82
N PHE A 300 4.58 -6.21 5.52
CA PHE A 300 5.04 -7.44 4.87
C PHE A 300 6.55 -7.48 4.63
N ARG A 301 7.28 -6.58 5.26
CA ARG A 301 8.74 -6.50 5.15
C ARG A 301 9.39 -7.67 5.91
N THR A 302 10.31 -8.36 5.25
CA THR A 302 11.07 -9.51 5.78
C THR A 302 12.59 -9.31 5.66
N TYR A 303 13.03 -8.07 5.63
CA TYR A 303 14.41 -7.64 5.58
C TYR A 303 14.59 -6.43 6.51
N PRO A 304 15.83 -6.04 6.86
CA PRO A 304 16.09 -4.91 7.77
C PRO A 304 15.47 -3.60 7.28
N LEU A 305 14.88 -2.84 8.21
CA LEU A 305 14.22 -1.57 7.92
C LEU A 305 15.16 -0.55 7.28
N VAL A 306 16.44 -0.59 7.65
CA VAL A 306 17.48 0.30 7.09
C VAL A 306 17.56 0.21 5.57
N ASN A 307 17.25 -0.94 4.98
CA ASN A 307 17.25 -1.12 3.53
C ASN A 307 16.20 -0.24 2.84
N ASP A 308 15.00 -0.13 3.41
CA ASP A 308 13.97 0.78 2.90
C ASP A 308 14.36 2.24 3.17
N TYR A 309 14.88 2.52 4.39
CA TYR A 309 15.34 3.85 4.76
C TYR A 309 16.35 4.41 3.75
N GLU A 310 17.38 3.65 3.41
CA GLU A 310 18.43 4.11 2.47
C GLU A 310 17.88 4.25 1.04
N LYS A 311 16.96 3.38 0.60
CA LYS A 311 16.36 3.49 -0.73
C LYS A 311 15.46 4.71 -0.89
N PHE A 312 14.56 4.96 0.06
CA PHE A 312 13.72 6.16 0.01
C PHE A 312 14.53 7.44 0.16
N LYS A 313 15.57 7.44 1.03
CA LYS A 313 16.53 8.54 1.15
C LYS A 313 17.24 8.81 -0.18
N LYS A 314 17.71 7.77 -0.88
CA LYS A 314 18.36 7.88 -2.20
C LYS A 314 17.43 8.50 -3.25
N LEU A 315 16.17 8.09 -3.31
CA LEU A 315 15.19 8.66 -4.25
C LEU A 315 15.07 10.18 -4.08
N VAL A 316 15.04 10.66 -2.84
CA VAL A 316 14.95 12.10 -2.55
C VAL A 316 16.28 12.82 -2.80
N ALA A 317 17.41 12.26 -2.31
CA ALA A 317 18.72 12.90 -2.37
C ALA A 317 19.29 12.96 -3.79
N GLU A 318 19.18 11.89 -4.56
CA GLU A 318 19.88 11.73 -5.82
C GLU A 318 18.96 11.88 -7.05
N LYS A 319 17.65 11.64 -6.88
CA LYS A 319 16.70 11.64 -8.00
C LYS A 319 15.72 12.81 -7.95
N ASN A 320 15.86 13.70 -6.99
CA ASN A 320 15.04 14.90 -6.82
C ASN A 320 13.53 14.57 -6.66
N VAL A 321 13.21 13.40 -6.10
CA VAL A 321 11.83 13.06 -5.79
C VAL A 321 11.36 13.93 -4.64
N ALA A 322 10.32 14.74 -4.87
CA ALA A 322 9.74 15.56 -3.81
C ALA A 322 9.01 14.67 -2.79
N CYS A 323 9.03 15.07 -1.52
CA CYS A 323 8.40 14.30 -0.46
C CYS A 323 7.43 15.15 0.35
N TYR A 324 6.24 14.60 0.59
CA TYR A 324 5.16 15.27 1.30
C TYR A 324 4.53 14.35 2.34
N ILE A 325 3.89 14.96 3.35
CA ILE A 325 2.91 14.31 4.21
C ILE A 325 1.53 14.84 3.84
N ILE A 326 0.55 13.96 3.66
CA ILE A 326 -0.88 14.31 3.58
C ILE A 326 -1.57 13.80 4.83
N ASN A 327 -2.19 14.70 5.60
CA ASN A 327 -3.03 14.33 6.72
C ASN A 327 -4.49 14.16 6.25
N THR A 328 -4.99 12.94 6.31
CA THR A 328 -6.39 12.59 6.00
C THR A 328 -7.26 12.40 7.24
N GLY A 329 -6.73 12.71 8.40
CA GLY A 329 -7.41 12.67 9.68
C GLY A 329 -8.05 14.01 10.06
N ASP A 330 -7.98 14.32 11.33
CA ASP A 330 -8.41 15.60 11.86
C ASP A 330 -7.20 16.52 12.06
N PHE A 331 -7.40 17.80 11.89
CA PHE A 331 -6.44 18.84 12.23
C PHE A 331 -7.17 20.02 12.90
N MET A 332 -6.67 20.50 14.04
CA MET A 332 -7.32 21.57 14.83
C MET A 332 -8.80 21.27 15.15
N GLY A 333 -9.11 20.01 15.45
CA GLY A 333 -10.49 19.58 15.75
C GLY A 333 -11.42 19.52 14.53
N LYS A 334 -10.93 19.81 13.32
CA LYS A 334 -11.69 19.78 12.08
C LYS A 334 -11.23 18.62 11.21
N LYS A 335 -12.18 17.86 10.66
CA LYS A 335 -11.94 16.76 9.76
C LYS A 335 -11.45 17.27 8.40
N VAL A 336 -10.33 16.73 7.92
CA VAL A 336 -9.88 16.92 6.53
C VAL A 336 -10.77 16.07 5.61
N GLN A 337 -11.51 16.73 4.72
CA GLN A 337 -12.43 16.04 3.83
C GLN A 337 -11.69 15.45 2.61
N LYS A 338 -12.36 14.56 1.91
CA LYS A 338 -11.83 13.96 0.68
C LYS A 338 -11.53 15.05 -0.38
N GLU A 339 -12.38 16.01 -0.48
CA GLU A 339 -12.28 17.14 -1.42
C GLU A 339 -11.06 18.01 -1.13
N ASP A 340 -10.77 18.27 0.17
CA ASP A 340 -9.55 18.97 0.59
C ASP A 340 -8.31 18.19 0.15
N THR A 341 -8.28 16.90 0.42
CA THR A 341 -7.13 16.04 0.07
C THR A 341 -6.90 15.96 -1.44
N LEU A 342 -7.97 15.84 -2.23
CA LEU A 342 -7.87 15.83 -3.70
C LEU A 342 -7.42 17.17 -4.25
N GLY A 343 -7.97 18.28 -3.74
CA GLY A 343 -7.59 19.63 -4.15
C GLY A 343 -6.13 19.95 -3.84
N ILE A 344 -5.65 19.51 -2.68
CA ILE A 344 -4.23 19.61 -2.26
C ILE A 344 -3.33 18.83 -3.21
N LEU A 345 -3.67 17.58 -3.50
CA LEU A 345 -2.91 16.74 -4.43
C LEU A 345 -2.85 17.38 -5.83
N GLU A 346 -3.97 17.90 -6.32
CA GLU A 346 -4.04 18.61 -7.60
C GLU A 346 -3.17 19.86 -7.61
N ALA A 347 -3.16 20.65 -6.53
CA ALA A 347 -2.32 21.83 -6.44
C ALA A 347 -0.81 21.47 -6.54
N VAL A 348 -0.40 20.37 -5.94
CA VAL A 348 0.98 19.89 -6.05
C VAL A 348 1.28 19.38 -7.46
N VAL A 349 0.42 18.54 -8.03
CA VAL A 349 0.59 17.97 -9.38
C VAL A 349 0.69 19.04 -10.45
N GLU A 350 -0.07 20.12 -10.31
CA GLU A 350 -0.12 21.25 -11.25
C GLU A 350 0.91 22.35 -10.97
N GLY A 351 1.74 22.17 -9.95
CA GLY A 351 2.75 23.17 -9.58
C GLY A 351 2.18 24.48 -9.01
N ARG A 352 0.90 24.49 -8.58
CA ARG A 352 0.23 25.65 -7.99
C ARG A 352 0.43 25.79 -6.49
N ALA A 353 0.90 24.70 -5.84
CA ALA A 353 1.11 24.71 -4.41
C ALA A 353 2.22 25.67 -3.98
N GLN A 354 1.88 26.60 -3.08
CA GLN A 354 2.82 27.55 -2.49
C GLN A 354 3.14 27.14 -1.08
N PHE A 355 4.41 26.87 -0.80
CA PHE A 355 4.88 26.41 0.50
C PHE A 355 5.64 27.51 1.25
N LYS A 356 5.47 27.55 2.57
CA LYS A 356 6.17 28.47 3.49
C LYS A 356 6.73 27.68 4.68
N PRO A 357 7.79 28.17 5.35
CA PRO A 357 8.33 27.51 6.54
C PRO A 357 7.27 27.23 7.61
N TRP A 358 7.38 26.10 8.30
CA TRP A 358 6.49 25.72 9.38
C TRP A 358 7.11 25.95 10.77
N GLY A 359 6.83 27.11 11.33
CA GLY A 359 7.26 27.48 12.68
C GLY A 359 8.77 27.32 12.89
N PRO A 360 9.19 26.60 13.95
CA PRO A 360 10.59 26.44 14.30
C PRO A 360 11.38 25.46 13.42
N PHE A 361 10.70 24.77 12.49
CA PHE A 361 11.34 23.76 11.65
C PHE A 361 11.83 24.35 10.33
N SER A 362 13.17 24.35 10.11
CA SER A 362 13.79 24.83 8.87
C SER A 362 13.55 23.93 7.67
N ASP A 363 13.37 22.63 7.93
CA ASP A 363 13.32 21.59 6.91
C ASP A 363 11.89 21.09 6.59
N ILE A 364 10.90 21.79 7.15
CA ILE A 364 9.48 21.49 6.97
C ILE A 364 8.77 22.74 6.47
N GLU A 365 8.02 22.59 5.40
CA GLU A 365 7.20 23.64 4.82
C GLU A 365 5.74 23.21 4.78
N ILE A 366 4.82 24.14 4.91
CA ILE A 366 3.39 23.92 4.80
C ILE A 366 2.78 24.78 3.72
N MET A 367 1.64 24.37 3.21
CA MET A 367 0.78 25.18 2.35
C MET A 367 -0.45 25.59 3.16
N ASP A 368 -0.78 26.88 3.14
CA ASP A 368 -2.05 27.33 3.70
C ASP A 368 -3.21 26.74 2.91
N TRP A 369 -4.09 26.03 3.61
CA TRP A 369 -5.31 25.50 3.05
C TRP A 369 -6.52 26.07 3.79
N GLU A 370 -7.51 26.50 3.08
CA GLU A 370 -8.65 27.22 3.67
C GLU A 370 -9.27 26.44 4.85
N GLY A 371 -9.35 27.09 5.99
CA GLY A 371 -9.87 26.51 7.23
C GLY A 371 -8.92 25.56 7.98
N PHE A 372 -7.65 25.45 7.56
CA PHE A 372 -6.65 24.59 8.19
C PHE A 372 -5.28 25.27 8.39
N VAL A 373 -5.27 26.57 8.51
CA VAL A 373 -4.03 27.32 8.77
C VAL A 373 -3.64 27.18 10.24
N PRO A 374 -2.44 26.62 10.58
CA PRO A 374 -2.03 26.46 11.97
C PRO A 374 -1.74 27.80 12.63
N ASP A 375 -2.18 27.94 13.88
CA ASP A 375 -1.82 29.07 14.73
C ASP A 375 -0.46 28.79 15.42
N LEU A 376 0.60 29.35 14.87
CA LEU A 376 1.95 29.20 15.42
C LEU A 376 2.22 30.10 16.65
N THR A 377 1.26 30.94 17.05
CA THR A 377 1.32 31.70 18.30
C THR A 377 0.79 30.89 19.50
N ASP A 378 0.06 29.81 19.25
CA ASP A 378 -0.37 28.85 20.27
C ASP A 378 0.83 28.01 20.72
N LYS A 379 1.37 28.37 21.89
CA LYS A 379 2.53 27.68 22.50
C LYS A 379 2.24 26.21 22.81
N THR A 380 0.99 25.85 23.13
CA THR A 380 0.60 24.47 23.41
C THR A 380 0.68 23.63 22.15
N TYR A 381 0.14 24.13 21.06
CA TYR A 381 0.23 23.46 19.74
C TYR A 381 1.68 23.30 19.29
N VAL A 382 2.47 24.37 19.36
CA VAL A 382 3.89 24.33 18.96
C VAL A 382 4.67 23.31 19.80
N ALA A 383 4.46 23.25 21.12
CA ALA A 383 5.11 22.28 21.98
C ALA A 383 4.71 20.82 21.65
N GLN A 384 3.42 20.57 21.38
CA GLN A 384 2.96 19.23 20.95
C GLN A 384 3.60 18.82 19.62
N MET A 385 3.64 19.71 18.65
CA MET A 385 4.25 19.50 17.36
C MET A 385 5.75 19.15 17.48
N GLN A 386 6.49 19.91 18.31
CA GLN A 386 7.91 19.65 18.58
C GLN A 386 8.12 18.29 19.25
N ALA A 387 7.32 17.95 20.26
CA ALA A 387 7.39 16.65 20.92
C ALA A 387 7.17 15.50 19.93
N ARG A 388 6.15 15.61 19.08
CA ARG A 388 5.87 14.58 18.05
C ARG A 388 7.00 14.42 17.05
N MET A 389 7.66 15.51 16.64
CA MET A 389 8.82 15.43 15.75
C MET A 389 10.01 14.77 16.44
N GLN A 390 10.26 15.11 17.72
CA GLN A 390 11.32 14.48 18.50
C GLN A 390 11.09 12.97 18.69
N ASP A 391 9.84 12.55 18.99
CA ASP A 391 9.47 11.13 19.11
C ASP A 391 9.82 10.34 17.82
N ARG A 392 9.59 10.94 16.66
CA ARG A 392 9.93 10.31 15.37
C ARG A 392 11.42 10.14 15.17
N LEU A 393 12.21 11.12 15.54
CA LEU A 393 13.67 11.05 15.48
C LEU A 393 14.20 9.98 16.45
N ASN A 394 13.71 9.99 17.69
CA ASN A 394 14.09 9.00 18.71
C ASN A 394 13.75 7.57 18.27
N TYR A 395 12.60 7.36 17.63
CA TYR A 395 12.22 6.05 17.10
C TYR A 395 13.24 5.51 16.09
N VAL A 396 13.69 6.35 15.15
CA VAL A 396 14.67 5.94 14.13
C VAL A 396 16.06 5.74 14.74
N GLU A 397 16.45 6.54 15.73
CA GLU A 397 17.71 6.34 16.46
C GLU A 397 17.72 5.03 17.23
N GLY A 398 16.62 4.70 17.91
CA GLY A 398 16.48 3.43 18.62
C GLY A 398 16.54 2.20 17.69
N LEU A 399 16.14 2.33 16.43
CA LEU A 399 16.28 1.25 15.45
C LEU A 399 17.75 1.02 15.04
N LYS A 400 18.56 2.07 15.00
CA LYS A 400 20.00 1.95 14.69
C LYS A 400 20.78 1.25 15.80
N GLU A 401 20.32 1.36 17.03
CA GLU A 401 20.94 0.69 18.18
C GLU A 401 20.55 -0.79 18.29
N ALA A 402 19.46 -1.20 17.63
CA ALA A 402 18.93 -2.56 17.66
C ALA A 402 19.44 -3.46 16.52
N GLU A 403 20.08 -2.89 15.50
CA GLU A 403 20.75 -3.57 14.39
C GLU A 403 22.28 -3.68 14.62
#